data_6531ae5069427f2629f7dd76bdfdafa1
#
_entry.id   6531ae5069427f2629f7dd76bdfdafa1
#
_cell.length_a   1.000
_cell.length_b   1.000
_cell.length_c   1.000
_cell.angle_alpha   90.00
_cell.angle_beta   90.00
_cell.angle_gamma   90.00
#
_symmetry.space_group_name_H-M   'P 1'
#
loop_
_entity.id
_entity.type
_entity.pdbx_description
1 polymer ?
#
loop_
_entity_poly.entity_id
_entity_poly.type
_entity_poly.pdbx_seq_one_letter_code
_entity_poly.pdbx_strand_id
1 'polypeptide(L)'
;MANLEKYMDLQADFYHYMVEFGGIAKKTSCDYVTRMKFLAHDYALDETLTQEKIDEILRQEDLKRQERTVYTSKKSLSDFRAGLNKFLAFVNSDYHKRMEDSILIEVKAVENDNNIKATEKDSIVKSRIGQGIFRNNLIEYWHGCAISQCPLTWMLIASHIKPWRDADNQERLDTYNGLLLLPNYDKLFDLGYISFNPKGKIMCSRLLDKFDREAIGLTSDLHLVKLENQHLKYLKYHNENCFLL
;
A
#
# COMPACT_ATOMS: atom_id res chain seq x y z
N MET A 1 -0.32 14.63 7.73
CA MET A 1 -0.48 13.18 7.57
C MET A 1 -0.54 12.79 6.08
N ALA A 2 -1.34 13.44 5.26
CA ALA A 2 -1.45 13.12 3.81
C ALA A 2 -0.13 13.12 3.01
N ASN A 3 0.81 14.03 3.29
CA ASN A 3 2.11 14.07 2.59
C ASN A 3 2.98 12.85 2.90
N LEU A 4 2.98 12.42 4.18
CA LEU A 4 3.73 11.25 4.59
C LEU A 4 3.17 9.97 3.97
N GLU A 5 1.84 9.82 3.91
CA GLU A 5 1.18 8.67 3.30
C GLU A 5 1.59 8.52 1.83
N LYS A 6 1.50 9.59 1.04
CA LYS A 6 1.93 9.57 -0.37
C LYS A 6 3.40 9.15 -0.54
N TYR A 7 4.29 9.71 0.28
CA TYR A 7 5.69 9.29 0.24
C TYR A 7 5.89 7.83 0.63
N MET A 8 5.13 7.33 1.61
CA MET A 8 5.22 5.94 2.06
C MET A 8 4.87 4.95 0.94
N ASP A 9 3.95 5.30 0.04
CA ASP A 9 3.62 4.49 -1.13
C ASP A 9 4.79 4.45 -2.15
N LEU A 10 5.57 5.51 -2.25
CA LEU A 10 6.68 5.65 -3.20
C LEU A 10 8.05 5.20 -2.65
N GLN A 11 8.20 5.07 -1.34
CA GLN A 11 9.51 4.88 -0.72
C GLN A 11 10.24 3.59 -1.12
N ALA A 12 9.49 2.49 -1.30
CA ALA A 12 10.07 1.21 -1.69
C ALA A 12 10.59 1.27 -3.13
N ASP A 13 9.81 1.83 -4.03
CA ASP A 13 10.18 1.99 -5.44
C ASP A 13 11.34 2.98 -5.60
N PHE A 14 11.34 4.04 -4.81
CA PHE A 14 12.47 4.98 -4.75
C PHE A 14 13.76 4.29 -4.29
N TYR A 15 13.69 3.42 -3.26
CA TYR A 15 14.84 2.63 -2.83
C TYR A 15 15.34 1.72 -3.95
N HIS A 16 14.48 0.94 -4.58
CA HIS A 16 14.82 0.04 -5.68
C HIS A 16 15.41 0.80 -6.87
N TYR A 17 14.80 1.93 -7.23
CA TYR A 17 15.32 2.80 -8.29
C TYR A 17 16.78 3.22 -8.02
N MET A 18 17.08 3.66 -6.80
CA MET A 18 18.44 4.09 -6.44
C MET A 18 19.45 2.94 -6.52
N VAL A 19 19.07 1.75 -6.05
CA VAL A 19 19.97 0.60 -6.01
C VAL A 19 20.19 0.01 -7.39
N GLU A 20 19.11 -0.20 -8.16
CA GLU A 20 19.14 -0.95 -9.40
C GLU A 20 19.55 -0.09 -10.61
N PHE A 21 19.08 1.16 -10.65
CA PHE A 21 19.33 2.06 -11.78
C PHE A 21 20.29 3.21 -11.42
N GLY A 22 20.28 3.67 -10.18
CA GLY A 22 21.15 4.74 -9.72
C GLY A 22 22.57 4.28 -9.32
N GLY A 23 22.81 2.98 -9.22
CA GLY A 23 24.10 2.42 -8.79
C GLY A 23 24.52 2.82 -7.37
N ILE A 24 23.55 3.19 -6.51
CA ILE A 24 23.81 3.67 -5.16
C ILE A 24 23.85 2.48 -4.20
N ALA A 25 24.87 2.46 -3.33
CA ALA A 25 25.00 1.41 -2.32
C ALA A 25 23.75 1.32 -1.43
N LYS A 26 23.31 0.11 -1.10
CA LYS A 26 22.11 -0.16 -0.30
C LYS A 26 22.02 0.67 0.98
N LYS A 27 23.13 0.78 1.73
CA LYS A 27 23.20 1.60 2.95
C LYS A 27 22.89 3.06 2.69
N THR A 28 23.51 3.64 1.67
CA THR A 28 23.28 5.04 1.28
C THR A 28 21.86 5.27 0.80
N SER A 29 21.27 4.32 0.08
CA SER A 29 19.87 4.36 -0.35
C SER A 29 18.92 4.35 0.85
N CYS A 30 19.17 3.51 1.86
CA CYS A 30 18.41 3.53 3.11
C CYS A 30 18.51 4.89 3.83
N ASP A 31 19.70 5.51 3.84
CA ASP A 31 19.91 6.82 4.46
C ASP A 31 19.10 7.91 3.73
N TYR A 32 19.04 7.88 2.39
CA TYR A 32 18.20 8.80 1.63
C TYR A 32 16.70 8.56 1.89
N VAL A 33 16.24 7.33 1.85
CA VAL A 33 14.83 7.00 2.17
C VAL A 33 14.45 7.52 3.55
N THR A 34 15.29 7.31 4.56
CA THR A 34 15.05 7.79 5.94
C THR A 34 14.94 9.30 6.01
N ARG A 35 15.84 10.04 5.29
CA ARG A 35 15.80 11.50 5.24
C ARG A 35 14.57 12.01 4.48
N MET A 36 14.19 11.38 3.39
CA MET A 36 12.99 11.76 2.65
C MET A 36 11.73 11.50 3.47
N LYS A 37 11.66 10.37 4.19
CA LYS A 37 10.57 10.10 5.14
C LYS A 37 10.47 11.19 6.21
N PHE A 38 11.60 11.66 6.74
CA PHE A 38 11.62 12.75 7.69
C PHE A 38 11.04 14.05 7.10
N LEU A 39 11.47 14.43 5.89
CA LEU A 39 10.95 15.62 5.21
C LEU A 39 9.47 15.47 4.82
N ALA A 40 9.00 14.28 4.50
CA ALA A 40 7.60 14.01 4.12
C ALA A 40 6.58 14.28 5.24
N HIS A 41 7.02 14.41 6.49
CA HIS A 41 6.14 14.87 7.58
C HIS A 41 5.66 16.32 7.38
N ASP A 42 6.51 17.17 6.80
CA ASP A 42 6.23 18.60 6.64
C ASP A 42 5.94 18.97 5.17
N TYR A 43 6.50 18.24 4.19
CA TYR A 43 6.49 18.59 2.77
C TYR A 43 5.90 17.52 1.89
N ALA A 44 5.22 17.91 0.80
CA ALA A 44 4.77 16.98 -0.21
C ALA A 44 5.96 16.45 -1.03
N LEU A 45 6.26 15.17 -0.88
CA LEU A 45 7.25 14.44 -1.68
C LEU A 45 6.51 13.43 -2.56
N ASP A 46 6.06 13.92 -3.71
CA ASP A 46 5.28 13.19 -4.70
C ASP A 46 5.68 13.63 -6.14
N GLU A 47 4.92 13.24 -7.13
CA GLU A 47 5.15 13.55 -8.55
C GLU A 47 5.11 15.06 -8.85
N THR A 48 4.57 15.87 -7.94
CA THR A 48 4.52 17.34 -8.10
C THR A 48 5.80 18.03 -7.64
N LEU A 49 6.82 17.29 -7.20
CA LEU A 49 8.09 17.86 -6.77
C LEU A 49 8.81 18.52 -7.95
N THR A 50 9.29 19.74 -7.76
CA THR A 50 10.08 20.49 -8.73
C THR A 50 11.38 21.01 -8.09
N GLN A 51 12.31 21.52 -8.90
CA GLN A 51 13.55 22.09 -8.40
C GLN A 51 13.30 23.32 -7.50
N GLU A 52 12.31 24.14 -7.85
CA GLU A 52 11.93 25.33 -7.06
C GLU A 52 11.39 24.91 -5.69
N LYS A 53 10.57 23.84 -5.64
CA LYS A 53 10.09 23.28 -4.36
C LYS A 53 11.24 22.73 -3.51
N ILE A 54 12.23 22.08 -4.12
CA ILE A 54 13.44 21.62 -3.42
C ILE A 54 14.18 22.77 -2.78
N ASP A 55 14.41 23.84 -3.50
CA ASP A 55 15.12 25.02 -2.97
C ASP A 55 14.32 25.70 -1.85
N GLU A 56 13.00 25.74 -1.95
CA GLU A 56 12.12 26.22 -0.89
C GLU A 56 12.18 25.32 0.36
N ILE A 57 12.08 24.00 0.20
CA ILE A 57 12.23 23.04 1.30
C ILE A 57 13.56 23.27 2.03
N LEU A 58 14.67 23.36 1.30
CA LEU A 58 15.99 23.52 1.89
C LEU A 58 16.14 24.86 2.62
N ARG A 59 15.54 25.92 2.10
CA ARG A 59 15.51 27.23 2.77
C ARG A 59 14.75 27.16 4.09
N GLN A 60 13.59 26.54 4.11
CA GLN A 60 12.78 26.35 5.31
C GLN A 60 13.50 25.45 6.33
N GLU A 61 14.15 24.37 5.86
CA GLU A 61 14.92 23.48 6.73
C GLU A 61 16.15 24.17 7.35
N ASP A 62 16.82 25.08 6.63
CA ASP A 62 17.93 25.86 7.21
C ASP A 62 17.43 26.77 8.33
N LEU A 63 16.27 27.38 8.20
CA LEU A 63 15.65 28.19 9.26
C LEU A 63 15.28 27.35 10.48
N LYS A 64 14.65 26.20 10.28
CA LYS A 64 14.22 25.28 11.35
C LYS A 64 15.37 24.55 12.04
N ARG A 65 16.57 24.53 11.44
CA ARG A 65 17.72 23.70 11.86
C ARG A 65 18.14 23.93 13.30
N GLN A 66 18.07 25.16 13.81
CA GLN A 66 18.47 25.49 15.18
C GLN A 66 17.46 25.06 16.23
N GLU A 67 16.21 24.81 15.84
CA GLU A 67 15.12 24.41 16.72
C GLU A 67 14.94 22.88 16.79
N ARG A 68 15.69 22.12 15.95
CA ARG A 68 15.55 20.66 15.82
C ARG A 68 16.48 19.91 16.76
N THR A 69 16.08 18.70 17.10
CA THR A 69 16.90 17.73 17.88
C THR A 69 17.71 16.80 16.96
N VAL A 70 17.32 16.66 15.69
CA VAL A 70 17.99 15.83 14.67
C VAL A 70 18.24 16.67 13.41
N TYR A 71 19.23 16.27 12.60
CA TYR A 71 19.61 16.96 11.36
C TYR A 71 19.97 18.44 11.55
N THR A 72 20.68 18.77 12.64
CA THR A 72 21.03 20.15 13.05
C THR A 72 22.22 20.75 12.31
N SER A 73 22.98 19.96 11.56
CA SER A 73 24.22 20.40 10.91
C SER A 73 23.97 20.94 9.50
N LYS A 74 24.87 21.83 9.00
CA LYS A 74 24.87 22.22 7.59
C LYS A 74 25.06 21.06 6.62
N LYS A 75 25.77 20.01 7.06
CA LYS A 75 25.91 18.78 6.29
C LYS A 75 24.55 18.10 6.04
N SER A 76 23.65 18.16 7.01
CA SER A 76 22.30 17.59 6.86
C SER A 76 21.51 18.23 5.71
N LEU A 77 21.68 19.55 5.48
CA LEU A 77 21.06 20.23 4.34
C LEU A 77 21.63 19.76 3.00
N SER A 78 22.95 19.52 2.94
CA SER A 78 23.57 18.93 1.76
C SER A 78 23.03 17.50 1.49
N ASP A 79 22.88 16.72 2.55
CA ASP A 79 22.33 15.36 2.45
C ASP A 79 20.85 15.39 2.05
N PHE A 80 20.04 16.32 2.55
CA PHE A 80 18.67 16.56 2.11
C PHE A 80 18.61 16.94 0.63
N ARG A 81 19.43 17.89 0.19
CA ARG A 81 19.53 18.28 -1.22
C ARG A 81 19.84 17.08 -2.11
N ALA A 82 20.82 16.26 -1.71
CA ALA A 82 21.18 15.06 -2.47
C ALA A 82 20.02 14.08 -2.56
N GLY A 83 19.33 13.80 -1.45
CA GLY A 83 18.16 12.93 -1.41
C GLY A 83 16.98 13.44 -2.23
N LEU A 84 16.66 14.75 -2.09
CA LEU A 84 15.58 15.39 -2.85
C LEU A 84 15.84 15.37 -4.37
N ASN A 85 17.07 15.62 -4.80
CA ASN A 85 17.43 15.53 -6.21
C ASN A 85 17.34 14.10 -6.74
N LYS A 86 17.68 13.09 -5.91
CA LYS A 86 17.47 11.68 -6.27
C LYS A 86 16.00 11.32 -6.36
N PHE A 87 15.19 11.85 -5.45
CA PHE A 87 13.75 11.63 -5.47
C PHE A 87 13.10 12.32 -6.68
N LEU A 88 13.51 13.55 -7.01
CA LEU A 88 13.07 14.24 -8.23
C LEU A 88 13.44 13.45 -9.49
N ALA A 89 14.66 12.90 -9.55
CA ALA A 89 15.06 12.05 -10.68
C ALA A 89 14.24 10.76 -10.76
N PHE A 90 13.87 10.16 -9.62
CA PHE A 90 13.01 8.99 -9.55
C PHE A 90 11.61 9.28 -10.08
N VAL A 91 10.91 10.29 -9.56
CA VAL A 91 9.53 10.60 -10.00
C VAL A 91 9.44 11.02 -11.47
N ASN A 92 10.52 11.53 -12.04
CA ASN A 92 10.61 11.86 -13.48
C ASN A 92 11.16 10.72 -14.35
N SER A 93 11.53 9.58 -13.76
CA SER A 93 12.14 8.46 -14.48
C SER A 93 11.11 7.64 -15.25
N ASP A 94 11.59 6.98 -16.32
CA ASP A 94 10.79 5.97 -17.03
C ASP A 94 10.48 4.74 -16.12
N TYR A 95 11.30 4.50 -15.09
CA TYR A 95 11.04 3.46 -14.09
C TYR A 95 9.77 3.78 -13.30
N HIS A 96 9.65 4.99 -12.74
CA HIS A 96 8.46 5.42 -12.01
C HIS A 96 7.22 5.44 -12.90
N LYS A 97 7.33 6.01 -14.10
CA LYS A 97 6.25 6.01 -15.11
C LYS A 97 5.78 4.59 -15.47
N ARG A 98 6.71 3.64 -15.59
CA ARG A 98 6.36 2.23 -15.85
C ARG A 98 5.69 1.55 -14.67
N MET A 99 6.01 1.94 -13.44
CA MET A 99 5.33 1.42 -12.26
C MET A 99 3.89 1.94 -12.18
N GLU A 100 3.65 3.23 -12.44
CA GLU A 100 2.31 3.79 -12.61
C GLU A 100 1.57 3.14 -13.81
N ASP A 101 2.29 2.95 -14.91
CA ASP A 101 1.81 2.28 -16.12
C ASP A 101 1.78 0.75 -16.00
N SER A 102 2.21 0.14 -14.88
CA SER A 102 2.32 -1.33 -14.79
C SER A 102 0.98 -2.03 -15.08
N ILE A 103 -0.12 -1.48 -14.59
CA ILE A 103 -1.47 -1.93 -14.93
C ILE A 103 -1.72 -1.69 -16.43
N LEU A 104 -1.32 -0.55 -16.96
CA LEU A 104 -1.46 -0.22 -18.40
C LEU A 104 -0.57 -1.10 -19.27
N ILE A 105 0.62 -1.46 -18.82
CA ILE A 105 1.56 -2.35 -19.51
C ILE A 105 1.04 -3.78 -19.50
N GLU A 106 0.54 -4.28 -18.37
CA GLU A 106 -0.11 -5.59 -18.30
C GLU A 106 -1.36 -5.64 -19.18
N VAL A 107 -2.15 -4.58 -19.19
CA VAL A 107 -3.30 -4.41 -20.08
C VAL A 107 -2.86 -4.46 -21.55
N LYS A 108 -1.88 -3.67 -21.95
CA LYS A 108 -1.34 -3.67 -23.32
C LYS A 108 -0.71 -5.00 -23.72
N ALA A 109 -0.04 -5.69 -22.79
CA ALA A 109 0.52 -7.02 -23.02
C ALA A 109 -0.59 -8.04 -23.33
N VAL A 110 -1.70 -8.01 -22.59
CA VAL A 110 -2.88 -8.86 -22.83
C VAL A 110 -3.56 -8.50 -24.13
N GLU A 111 -3.71 -7.20 -24.45
CA GLU A 111 -4.30 -6.74 -25.71
C GLU A 111 -3.51 -7.20 -26.93
N ASN A 112 -2.18 -7.23 -26.84
CA ASN A 112 -1.27 -7.62 -27.93
C ASN A 112 -0.99 -9.12 -28.00
N ASP A 113 -1.43 -9.93 -27.04
CA ASP A 113 -1.24 -11.38 -27.07
C ASP A 113 -2.22 -12.03 -28.06
N ASN A 114 -1.71 -12.49 -29.19
CA ASN A 114 -2.48 -13.11 -30.25
C ASN A 114 -3.04 -14.52 -29.90
N ASN A 115 -2.59 -15.09 -28.78
CA ASN A 115 -3.07 -16.41 -28.30
C ASN A 115 -4.36 -16.32 -27.45
N ILE A 116 -4.72 -15.11 -27.01
CA ILE A 116 -5.91 -14.87 -26.19
C ILE A 116 -7.06 -14.39 -27.08
N LYS A 117 -8.25 -14.99 -26.94
CA LYS A 117 -9.44 -14.57 -27.68
C LYS A 117 -9.88 -13.16 -27.27
N ALA A 118 -10.42 -12.39 -28.22
CA ALA A 118 -10.83 -10.98 -27.98
C ALA A 118 -11.78 -10.81 -26.78
N THR A 119 -12.71 -11.73 -26.59
CA THR A 119 -13.68 -11.74 -25.45
C THR A 119 -13.01 -12.01 -24.10
N GLU A 120 -11.94 -12.82 -24.09
CA GLU A 120 -11.16 -13.10 -22.89
C GLU A 120 -10.23 -11.94 -22.56
N LYS A 121 -9.63 -11.30 -23.59
CA LYS A 121 -8.80 -10.09 -23.41
C LYS A 121 -9.57 -8.99 -22.70
N ASP A 122 -10.77 -8.67 -23.16
CA ASP A 122 -11.63 -7.65 -22.57
C ASP A 122 -11.94 -7.93 -21.09
N SER A 123 -12.17 -9.19 -20.77
CA SER A 123 -12.45 -9.63 -19.39
C SER A 123 -11.22 -9.48 -18.48
N ILE A 124 -10.04 -9.89 -18.95
CA ILE A 124 -8.77 -9.77 -18.20
C ILE A 124 -8.40 -8.30 -17.97
N VAL A 125 -8.51 -7.47 -19.00
CA VAL A 125 -8.23 -6.03 -18.93
C VAL A 125 -9.14 -5.35 -17.91
N LYS A 126 -10.44 -5.57 -17.98
CA LYS A 126 -11.41 -5.02 -17.03
C LYS A 126 -11.14 -5.48 -15.60
N SER A 127 -10.74 -6.75 -15.43
CA SER A 127 -10.38 -7.29 -14.12
C SER A 127 -9.14 -6.60 -13.53
N ARG A 128 -8.09 -6.39 -14.32
CA ARG A 128 -6.85 -5.72 -13.87
C ARG A 128 -7.06 -4.27 -13.50
N ILE A 129 -7.76 -3.51 -14.34
CA ILE A 129 -8.14 -2.12 -14.05
C ILE A 129 -8.98 -2.06 -12.78
N GLY A 130 -9.98 -2.96 -12.65
CA GLY A 130 -10.84 -3.03 -11.48
C GLY A 130 -10.07 -3.32 -10.19
N GLN A 131 -9.08 -4.22 -10.22
CA GLN A 131 -8.24 -4.51 -9.06
C GLN A 131 -7.42 -3.30 -8.60
N GLY A 132 -6.88 -2.52 -9.54
CA GLY A 132 -6.15 -1.29 -9.23
C GLY A 132 -7.06 -0.24 -8.58
N ILE A 133 -8.24 0.01 -9.16
CA ILE A 133 -9.23 0.94 -8.60
C ILE A 133 -9.68 0.48 -7.20
N PHE A 134 -10.00 -0.79 -7.04
CA PHE A 134 -10.42 -1.37 -5.76
C PHE A 134 -9.34 -1.18 -4.68
N ARG A 135 -8.07 -1.45 -5.00
CA ARG A 135 -6.96 -1.26 -4.08
C ARG A 135 -6.82 0.21 -3.65
N ASN A 136 -6.86 1.15 -4.59
CA ASN A 136 -6.74 2.58 -4.28
C ASN A 136 -7.89 3.03 -3.37
N ASN A 137 -9.12 2.62 -3.66
CA ASN A 137 -10.28 2.91 -2.82
C ASN A 137 -10.13 2.34 -1.39
N LEU A 138 -9.54 1.14 -1.25
CA LEU A 138 -9.28 0.56 0.07
C LEU A 138 -8.20 1.30 0.84
N ILE A 139 -7.14 1.78 0.16
CA ILE A 139 -6.10 2.60 0.79
C ILE A 139 -6.72 3.90 1.31
N GLU A 140 -7.51 4.58 0.50
CA GLU A 140 -8.23 5.80 0.90
C GLU A 140 -9.24 5.56 2.03
N TYR A 141 -9.88 4.40 2.04
CA TYR A 141 -10.88 4.08 3.06
C TYR A 141 -10.25 3.68 4.39
N TRP A 142 -9.29 2.74 4.39
CA TRP A 142 -8.71 2.16 5.60
C TRP A 142 -7.54 2.96 6.19
N HIS A 143 -6.78 3.70 5.38
CA HIS A 143 -5.55 4.44 5.73
C HIS A 143 -4.43 3.57 6.33
N GLY A 144 -4.57 2.26 6.28
CA GLY A 144 -3.66 1.26 6.85
C GLY A 144 -4.33 -0.10 6.98
N CYS A 145 -3.66 -1.04 7.61
CA CYS A 145 -4.21 -2.37 7.82
C CYS A 145 -5.51 -2.32 8.64
N ALA A 146 -6.56 -2.94 8.15
CA ALA A 146 -7.88 -2.99 8.78
C ALA A 146 -7.91 -3.62 10.18
N ILE A 147 -6.84 -4.33 10.58
CA ILE A 147 -6.69 -4.97 11.89
C ILE A 147 -5.63 -4.27 12.74
N SER A 148 -4.39 -4.18 12.24
CA SER A 148 -3.24 -3.71 13.01
C SER A 148 -2.97 -2.21 12.89
N GLN A 149 -3.66 -1.49 12.01
CA GLN A 149 -3.41 -0.10 11.63
C GLN A 149 -1.99 0.14 11.07
N CYS A 150 -1.29 -0.90 10.63
CA CYS A 150 0.00 -0.76 9.97
C CYS A 150 -0.13 0.20 8.77
N PRO A 151 0.60 1.33 8.74
CA PRO A 151 0.43 2.35 7.70
C PRO A 151 1.23 2.06 6.42
N LEU A 152 1.93 0.91 6.34
CA LEU A 152 2.80 0.56 5.23
C LEU A 152 1.97 0.01 4.05
N THR A 153 1.26 0.89 3.36
CA THR A 153 0.29 0.53 2.32
C THR A 153 0.88 -0.38 1.23
N TRP A 154 2.18 -0.21 0.90
CA TRP A 154 2.88 -1.06 -0.06
C TRP A 154 2.99 -2.54 0.37
N MET A 155 2.92 -2.84 1.68
CA MET A 155 2.87 -4.21 2.21
C MET A 155 1.46 -4.80 2.24
N LEU A 156 0.43 -3.96 2.20
CA LEU A 156 -0.93 -4.39 2.43
C LEU A 156 -1.54 -4.98 1.17
N ILE A 157 -2.41 -5.94 1.36
CA ILE A 157 -3.14 -6.63 0.30
C ILE A 157 -4.60 -6.16 0.33
N ALA A 158 -5.12 -5.82 -0.84
CA ALA A 158 -6.53 -5.52 -1.05
C ALA A 158 -7.34 -6.82 -1.13
N SER A 159 -7.85 -7.27 -0.02
CA SER A 159 -8.55 -8.55 0.15
C SER A 159 -10.05 -8.37 -0.01
N HIS A 160 -10.70 -9.20 -0.85
CA HIS A 160 -12.16 -9.21 -0.96
C HIS A 160 -12.79 -10.02 0.16
N ILE A 161 -13.82 -9.48 0.81
CA ILE A 161 -14.58 -10.18 1.86
C ILE A 161 -15.43 -11.28 1.22
N LYS A 162 -16.26 -10.93 0.24
CA LYS A 162 -16.91 -11.90 -0.65
C LYS A 162 -15.97 -12.16 -1.82
N PRO A 163 -15.46 -13.38 -2.02
CA PRO A 163 -14.43 -13.66 -3.02
C PRO A 163 -14.79 -13.14 -4.41
N TRP A 164 -13.78 -12.68 -5.15
CA TRP A 164 -13.93 -12.15 -6.51
C TRP A 164 -14.75 -13.05 -7.44
N ARG A 165 -14.54 -14.38 -7.36
CA ARG A 165 -15.24 -15.36 -8.19
C ARG A 165 -16.75 -15.41 -7.94
N ASP A 166 -17.19 -15.04 -6.72
CA ASP A 166 -18.57 -15.13 -6.26
C ASP A 166 -19.27 -13.75 -6.29
N ALA A 167 -18.48 -12.68 -6.50
CA ALA A 167 -18.95 -11.30 -6.52
C ALA A 167 -19.36 -10.87 -7.93
N ASP A 168 -20.42 -10.09 -8.03
CA ASP A 168 -20.80 -9.41 -9.28
C ASP A 168 -19.89 -8.21 -9.57
N ASN A 169 -20.08 -7.55 -10.73
CA ASN A 169 -19.22 -6.46 -11.15
C ASN A 169 -19.32 -5.21 -10.25
N GLN A 170 -20.42 -4.99 -9.57
CA GLN A 170 -20.58 -3.88 -8.62
C GLN A 170 -19.90 -4.25 -7.29
N GLU A 171 -20.13 -5.46 -6.80
CA GLU A 171 -19.52 -5.98 -5.58
C GLU A 171 -17.99 -6.06 -5.65
N ARG A 172 -17.44 -6.33 -6.84
CA ARG A 172 -15.98 -6.38 -7.08
C ARG A 172 -15.28 -5.04 -6.90
N LEU A 173 -16.00 -3.93 -7.08
CA LEU A 173 -15.48 -2.58 -6.94
C LEU A 173 -15.98 -1.88 -5.66
N ASP A 174 -16.88 -2.52 -4.92
CA ASP A 174 -17.44 -1.98 -3.69
C ASP A 174 -16.37 -1.97 -2.58
N THR A 175 -15.98 -0.80 -2.12
CA THR A 175 -15.01 -0.61 -1.02
C THR A 175 -15.43 -1.34 0.25
N TYR A 176 -16.73 -1.48 0.49
CA TYR A 176 -17.25 -2.23 1.64
C TYR A 176 -17.14 -3.76 1.47
N ASN A 177 -16.85 -4.24 0.26
CA ASN A 177 -16.47 -5.63 0.02
C ASN A 177 -14.98 -5.87 0.22
N GLY A 178 -14.26 -5.00 0.89
CA GLY A 178 -12.82 -5.08 0.98
C GLY A 178 -12.22 -4.78 2.34
N LEU A 179 -11.15 -5.51 2.63
CA LEU A 179 -10.26 -5.28 3.75
C LEU A 179 -8.85 -5.00 3.22
N LEU A 180 -8.17 -4.02 3.80
CA LEU A 180 -6.75 -3.80 3.54
C LEU A 180 -5.96 -4.53 4.63
N LEU A 181 -5.23 -5.58 4.28
CA LEU A 181 -4.65 -6.52 5.25
C LEU A 181 -3.14 -6.68 5.10
N LEU A 182 -2.45 -6.95 6.21
CA LEU A 182 -1.10 -7.51 6.16
C LEU A 182 -1.13 -8.91 5.51
N PRO A 183 -0.04 -9.35 4.83
CA PRO A 183 -0.01 -10.61 4.09
C PRO A 183 -0.39 -11.86 4.91
N ASN A 184 -0.01 -11.90 6.19
CA ASN A 184 -0.39 -13.00 7.08
C ASN A 184 -1.90 -13.03 7.38
N TYR A 185 -2.50 -11.86 7.63
CA TYR A 185 -3.95 -11.77 7.87
C TYR A 185 -4.75 -12.04 6.59
N ASP A 186 -4.29 -11.49 5.45
CA ASP A 186 -4.90 -11.76 4.15
C ASP A 186 -4.93 -13.26 3.84
N LYS A 187 -3.79 -13.93 3.97
CA LYS A 187 -3.70 -15.37 3.71
C LYS A 187 -4.60 -16.21 4.61
N LEU A 188 -4.69 -15.86 5.89
CA LEU A 188 -5.55 -16.56 6.85
C LEU A 188 -7.03 -16.31 6.56
N PHE A 189 -7.38 -15.09 6.16
CA PHE A 189 -8.74 -14.71 5.80
C PHE A 189 -9.18 -15.40 4.49
N ASP A 190 -8.36 -15.34 3.47
CA ASP A 190 -8.60 -15.97 2.15
C ASP A 190 -8.80 -17.48 2.25
N LEU A 191 -8.04 -18.14 3.12
CA LEU A 191 -8.15 -19.59 3.40
C LEU A 191 -9.26 -19.93 4.41
N GLY A 192 -9.97 -18.95 4.96
CA GLY A 192 -11.05 -19.16 5.91
C GLY A 192 -10.60 -19.53 7.33
N TYR A 193 -9.32 -19.39 7.67
CA TYR A 193 -8.83 -19.64 9.03
C TYR A 193 -9.21 -18.54 10.02
N ILE A 194 -9.45 -17.32 9.52
CA ILE A 194 -9.99 -16.23 10.31
C ILE A 194 -11.19 -15.60 9.59
N SER A 195 -12.05 -14.98 10.38
CA SER A 195 -13.13 -14.11 9.91
C SER A 195 -13.49 -13.10 11.00
N PHE A 196 -14.57 -12.35 10.81
CA PHE A 196 -15.03 -11.36 11.78
C PHE A 196 -16.52 -11.53 12.08
N ASN A 197 -16.89 -11.38 13.35
CA ASN A 197 -18.28 -11.36 13.74
C ASN A 197 -18.95 -10.02 13.36
N PRO A 198 -20.29 -9.88 13.49
CA PRO A 198 -21.00 -8.63 13.18
C PRO A 198 -20.60 -7.39 14.00
N LYS A 199 -19.77 -7.56 15.05
CA LYS A 199 -19.18 -6.47 15.83
C LYS A 199 -17.74 -6.18 15.44
N GLY A 200 -17.23 -6.81 14.38
CA GLY A 200 -15.86 -6.65 13.91
C GLY A 200 -14.79 -7.40 14.70
N LYS A 201 -15.17 -8.18 15.72
CA LYS A 201 -14.23 -8.98 16.50
C LYS A 201 -13.78 -10.20 15.70
N ILE A 202 -12.47 -10.50 15.74
CA ILE A 202 -11.89 -11.64 15.05
C ILE A 202 -12.48 -12.96 15.54
N MET A 203 -12.71 -13.86 14.61
CA MET A 203 -13.04 -15.27 14.83
C MET A 203 -11.93 -16.12 14.24
N CYS A 204 -11.43 -17.09 14.99
CA CYS A 204 -10.40 -18.02 14.53
C CYS A 204 -11.01 -19.41 14.40
N SER A 205 -10.68 -20.09 13.31
CA SER A 205 -11.03 -21.49 13.10
C SER A 205 -10.45 -22.38 14.20
N ARG A 206 -11.13 -23.44 14.52
CA ARG A 206 -10.64 -24.50 15.44
C ARG A 206 -9.44 -25.26 14.87
N LEU A 207 -9.20 -25.14 13.57
CA LEU A 207 -8.04 -25.74 12.89
C LEU A 207 -6.73 -25.02 13.24
N LEU A 208 -6.79 -23.78 13.76
CA LEU A 208 -5.64 -23.07 14.33
C LEU A 208 -5.58 -23.33 15.82
N ASP A 209 -4.61 -24.08 16.27
CA ASP A 209 -4.39 -24.29 17.68
C ASP A 209 -3.83 -23.03 18.40
N LYS A 210 -3.61 -23.14 19.71
CA LYS A 210 -3.11 -22.00 20.48
C LYS A 210 -1.69 -21.60 20.05
N PHE A 211 -0.82 -22.57 19.76
CA PHE A 211 0.55 -22.34 19.36
C PHE A 211 0.63 -21.65 18.01
N ASP A 212 -0.17 -22.11 17.02
CA ASP A 212 -0.28 -21.49 15.72
C ASP A 212 -0.70 -20.01 15.83
N ARG A 213 -1.72 -19.74 16.61
CA ARG A 213 -2.23 -18.37 16.84
C ARG A 213 -1.19 -17.46 17.47
N GLU A 214 -0.48 -17.93 18.50
CA GLU A 214 0.59 -17.18 19.16
C GLU A 214 1.76 -16.91 18.19
N ALA A 215 2.17 -17.90 17.40
CA ALA A 215 3.28 -17.78 16.46
C ALA A 215 3.05 -16.72 15.36
N ILE A 216 1.79 -16.51 14.94
CA ILE A 216 1.42 -15.54 13.91
C ILE A 216 0.79 -14.25 14.48
N GLY A 217 0.81 -14.08 15.80
CA GLY A 217 0.34 -12.87 16.48
C GLY A 217 -1.19 -12.71 16.48
N LEU A 218 -1.95 -13.80 16.40
CA LEU A 218 -3.41 -13.76 16.51
C LEU A 218 -3.84 -13.79 17.97
N THR A 219 -4.32 -12.67 18.47
CA THR A 219 -4.91 -12.56 19.80
C THR A 219 -6.44 -12.47 19.71
N SER A 220 -7.13 -12.90 20.75
CA SER A 220 -8.60 -12.95 20.78
C SER A 220 -9.27 -11.57 20.91
N ASP A 221 -8.51 -10.51 21.11
CA ASP A 221 -8.95 -9.14 21.25
C ASP A 221 -8.80 -8.34 19.92
N LEU A 222 -8.20 -8.93 18.91
CA LEU A 222 -8.12 -8.32 17.58
C LEU A 222 -9.53 -8.06 17.00
N HIS A 223 -9.67 -6.91 16.37
CA HIS A 223 -10.91 -6.51 15.71
C HIS A 223 -10.62 -5.57 14.52
N LEU A 224 -11.57 -5.42 13.65
CA LEU A 224 -11.53 -4.41 12.60
C LEU A 224 -11.53 -3.02 13.24
N VAL A 225 -10.63 -2.15 12.81
CA VAL A 225 -10.51 -0.77 13.34
C VAL A 225 -11.73 0.08 13.07
N LYS A 226 -12.52 -0.28 12.05
CA LYS A 226 -13.86 0.26 11.78
C LYS A 226 -14.71 -0.78 11.09
N LEU A 227 -16.01 -0.69 11.28
CA LEU A 227 -16.99 -1.55 10.64
C LEU A 227 -18.28 -0.77 10.42
N GLU A 228 -18.75 -0.74 9.19
CA GLU A 228 -20.01 -0.12 8.81
C GLU A 228 -21.04 -1.15 8.37
N ASN A 229 -22.33 -0.79 8.39
CA ASN A 229 -23.42 -1.71 8.06
C ASN A 229 -23.28 -2.34 6.66
N GLN A 230 -22.66 -1.60 5.73
CA GLN A 230 -22.42 -2.07 4.37
C GLN A 230 -21.47 -3.27 4.28
N HIS A 231 -20.52 -3.41 5.22
CA HIS A 231 -19.64 -4.58 5.28
C HIS A 231 -20.39 -5.86 5.71
N LEU A 232 -21.47 -5.72 6.51
CA LEU A 232 -22.11 -6.85 7.18
C LEU A 232 -22.65 -7.89 6.20
N LYS A 233 -23.18 -7.48 5.04
CA LYS A 233 -23.64 -8.41 4.02
C LYS A 233 -22.52 -9.30 3.47
N TYR A 234 -21.31 -8.73 3.30
CA TYR A 234 -20.14 -9.45 2.79
C TYR A 234 -19.51 -10.32 3.87
N LEU A 235 -19.40 -9.81 5.12
CA LEU A 235 -18.95 -10.63 6.24
C LEU A 235 -19.87 -11.82 6.52
N LYS A 236 -21.19 -11.62 6.39
CA LYS A 236 -22.14 -12.71 6.49
C LYS A 236 -21.85 -13.77 5.43
N TYR A 237 -21.65 -13.34 4.17
CA TYR A 237 -21.31 -14.27 3.08
C TYR A 237 -20.03 -15.05 3.40
N HIS A 238 -18.96 -14.36 3.83
CA HIS A 238 -17.68 -14.98 4.17
C HIS A 238 -17.83 -15.98 5.32
N ASN A 239 -18.58 -15.63 6.36
CA ASN A 239 -18.82 -16.51 7.50
C ASN A 239 -19.60 -17.78 7.13
N GLU A 240 -20.52 -17.69 6.18
CA GLU A 240 -21.36 -18.82 5.77
C GLU A 240 -20.70 -19.71 4.70
N ASN A 241 -19.80 -19.16 3.86
CA ASN A 241 -19.31 -19.86 2.66
C ASN A 241 -17.78 -20.05 2.64
N CYS A 242 -17.01 -19.27 3.39
CA CYS A 242 -15.54 -19.28 3.34
C CYS A 242 -14.92 -19.71 4.68
N PHE A 243 -15.48 -19.26 5.81
CA PHE A 243 -14.91 -19.50 7.13
C PHE A 243 -14.99 -20.96 7.56
N LEU A 244 -13.86 -21.51 8.02
CA LEU A 244 -13.72 -22.89 8.51
C LEU A 244 -14.05 -22.95 10.01
N LEU A 245 -15.15 -23.61 10.37
CA LEU A 245 -15.61 -23.76 11.76
C LEU A 245 -14.76 -24.72 12.59
#